data_ca353a41dcd6d6e4a3505ff3f7b471c7
#
_entry.id   ca353a41dcd6d6e4a3505ff3f7b471c7
#
_cell.length_a   1.000
_cell.length_b   1.000
_cell.length_c   1.000
_cell.angle_alpha   90.00
_cell.angle_beta   90.00
_cell.angle_gamma   90.00
#
_symmetry.space_group_name_H-M   'P 1'
#
loop_
_entity.id
_entity.type
_entity.pdbx_description
1 polymer ?
#
loop_
_entity_poly.entity_id
_entity_poly.type
_entity_poly.pdbx_seq_one_letter_code
_entity_poly.pdbx_strand_id
1 'polypeptide(L)'
;MFSSEQLQQLFRYGCALTTDEQQAHDLLHDAVEKCLRQPPKNNTALLSYTRTIMRNRFIDGARHNQRFPQDSFEEEQAPLDMDVRMLEEIIIDSNELDHLWDKIEPLDREILFLWAVEEYSTTEIAAQLDIPRGTILSRIHRLRNRLQQQNKDATPGGAL
;
A
#
# COMPACT_ATOMS: atom_id res chain seq x y z
N MET A 1 -9.37 0.92 23.71
CA MET A 1 -9.75 0.33 22.45
C MET A 1 -8.56 0.19 21.50
N PHE A 2 -7.87 1.26 21.14
CA PHE A 2 -6.62 1.18 20.37
C PHE A 2 -5.41 1.26 21.28
N SER A 3 -4.45 0.34 21.09
CA SER A 3 -3.14 0.45 21.75
C SER A 3 -2.27 1.50 21.02
N SER A 4 -1.22 1.97 21.69
CA SER A 4 -0.26 2.88 21.06
C SER A 4 0.39 2.27 19.82
N GLU A 5 0.69 0.97 19.85
CA GLU A 5 1.25 0.24 18.71
C GLU A 5 0.29 0.20 17.53
N GLN A 6 -1.00 -0.06 17.80
CA GLN A 6 -2.03 -0.06 16.77
C GLN A 6 -2.19 1.31 16.12
N LEU A 7 -2.18 2.38 16.92
CA LEU A 7 -2.25 3.75 16.40
C LEU A 7 -1.03 4.09 15.53
N GLN A 8 0.17 3.64 15.94
CA GLN A 8 1.38 3.83 15.14
C GLN A 8 1.32 3.06 13.81
N GLN A 9 0.83 1.83 13.82
CA GLN A 9 0.65 1.04 12.60
C GLN A 9 -0.32 1.73 11.64
N LEU A 10 -1.43 2.22 12.15
CA LEU A 10 -2.43 2.94 11.36
C LEU A 10 -1.87 4.27 10.82
N PHE A 11 -1.09 4.99 11.62
CA PHE A 11 -0.41 6.20 11.17
C PHE A 11 0.57 5.93 10.03
N ARG A 12 1.38 4.89 10.14
CA ARG A 12 2.30 4.47 9.07
C ARG A 12 1.54 4.11 7.79
N TYR A 13 0.43 3.43 7.93
CA TYR A 13 -0.46 3.14 6.81
C TYR A 13 -0.98 4.42 6.16
N GLY A 14 -1.41 5.38 6.95
CA GLY A 14 -1.83 6.70 6.46
C GLY A 14 -0.71 7.43 5.71
N CYS A 15 0.51 7.35 6.20
CA CYS A 15 1.69 7.92 5.53
C CYS A 15 1.96 7.24 4.18
N ALA A 16 1.76 5.92 4.10
CA ALA A 16 1.89 5.18 2.85
C ALA A 16 0.86 5.64 1.80
N LEU A 17 -0.38 5.92 2.23
CA LEU A 17 -1.42 6.41 1.34
C LEU A 17 -1.19 7.85 0.87
N THR A 18 -0.85 8.75 1.79
CA THR A 18 -0.88 10.20 1.55
C THR A 18 0.47 10.80 1.21
N THR A 19 1.57 10.18 1.64
CA THR A 19 2.94 10.75 1.61
C THR A 19 3.10 12.08 2.35
N ASP A 20 2.14 12.43 3.21
CA ASP A 20 2.11 13.67 3.97
C ASP A 20 1.65 13.36 5.41
N GLU A 21 2.47 13.73 6.40
CA GLU A 21 2.17 13.44 7.81
C GLU A 21 0.88 14.11 8.30
N GLN A 22 0.62 15.33 7.86
CA GLN A 22 -0.59 16.05 8.29
C GLN A 22 -1.84 15.38 7.76
N GLN A 23 -1.85 15.01 6.49
CA GLN A 23 -2.95 14.27 5.89
C GLN A 23 -3.12 12.89 6.51
N ALA A 24 -2.02 12.23 6.84
CA ALA A 24 -2.05 10.94 7.54
C ALA A 24 -2.70 11.05 8.92
N HIS A 25 -2.36 12.09 9.69
CA HIS A 25 -3.02 12.37 10.97
C HIS A 25 -4.51 12.63 10.81
N ASP A 26 -4.90 13.43 9.83
CA ASP A 26 -6.30 13.75 9.58
C ASP A 26 -7.10 12.48 9.20
N LEU A 27 -6.55 11.63 8.35
CA LEU A 27 -7.16 10.34 8.00
C LEU A 27 -7.28 9.42 9.21
N LEU A 28 -6.25 9.36 10.03
CA LEU A 28 -6.26 8.52 11.24
C LEU A 28 -7.32 9.00 12.22
N HIS A 29 -7.37 10.29 12.51
CA HIS A 29 -8.37 10.86 13.43
C HIS A 29 -9.79 10.60 12.94
N ASP A 30 -10.06 10.85 11.68
CA ASP A 30 -11.39 10.62 11.09
C ASP A 30 -11.79 9.13 11.18
N ALA A 31 -10.86 8.24 10.88
CA ALA A 31 -11.11 6.81 10.90
C ALA A 31 -11.33 6.29 12.32
N VAL A 32 -10.52 6.74 13.27
CA VAL A 32 -10.66 6.36 14.69
C VAL A 32 -12.00 6.87 15.23
N GLU A 33 -12.37 8.12 14.95
CA GLU A 33 -13.64 8.70 15.36
C GLU A 33 -14.82 7.89 14.82
N LYS A 34 -14.80 7.55 13.55
CA LYS A 34 -15.85 6.73 12.92
C LYS A 34 -15.90 5.33 13.53
N CYS A 35 -14.75 4.73 13.78
CA CYS A 35 -14.65 3.41 14.41
C CYS A 35 -15.21 3.42 15.83
N LEU A 36 -14.98 4.49 16.61
CA LEU A 36 -15.52 4.63 17.94
C LEU A 36 -17.05 4.81 17.94
N ARG A 37 -17.60 5.48 16.93
CA ARG A 37 -19.06 5.64 16.78
C ARG A 37 -19.74 4.36 16.30
N GLN A 38 -19.09 3.63 15.43
CA GLN A 38 -19.61 2.40 14.82
C GLN A 38 -18.52 1.32 14.87
N PRO A 39 -18.30 0.72 16.05
CA PRO A 39 -17.23 -0.29 16.19
C PRO A 39 -17.57 -1.55 15.38
N PRO A 40 -16.53 -2.26 14.90
CA PRO A 40 -16.72 -3.54 14.26
C PRO A 40 -17.26 -4.56 15.27
N LYS A 41 -18.04 -5.52 14.79
CA LYS A 41 -18.61 -6.57 15.64
C LYS A 41 -17.57 -7.47 16.29
N ASN A 42 -16.36 -7.51 15.74
CA ASN A 42 -15.28 -8.37 16.21
C ASN A 42 -14.00 -7.53 16.39
N ASN A 43 -13.47 -7.55 17.62
CA ASN A 43 -12.24 -6.82 17.96
C ASN A 43 -11.01 -7.29 17.19
N THR A 44 -10.97 -8.53 16.70
CA THR A 44 -9.86 -9.04 15.91
C THR A 44 -9.77 -8.37 14.54
N ALA A 45 -10.86 -7.79 14.05
CA ALA A 45 -10.93 -7.09 12.79
C ALA A 45 -10.72 -5.57 12.92
N LEU A 46 -10.38 -5.07 14.11
CA LEU A 46 -10.32 -3.63 14.39
C LEU A 46 -9.35 -2.88 13.46
N LEU A 47 -8.13 -3.38 13.31
CA LEU A 47 -7.13 -2.75 12.45
C LEU A 47 -7.54 -2.79 10.98
N SER A 48 -7.99 -3.94 10.50
CA SER A 48 -8.45 -4.13 9.12
C SER A 48 -9.65 -3.23 8.82
N TYR A 49 -10.61 -3.16 9.71
CA TYR A 49 -11.77 -2.29 9.60
C TYR A 49 -11.38 -0.81 9.54
N THR A 50 -10.47 -0.38 10.42
CA THR A 50 -9.99 1.00 10.47
C THR A 50 -9.20 1.37 9.21
N ARG A 51 -8.35 0.47 8.70
CA ARG A 51 -7.65 0.67 7.43
C ARG A 51 -8.63 0.85 6.27
N THR A 52 -9.70 0.08 6.23
CA THR A 52 -10.73 0.22 5.20
C THR A 52 -11.38 1.60 5.26
N ILE A 53 -11.67 2.10 6.45
CA ILE A 53 -12.20 3.47 6.61
C ILE A 53 -11.20 4.50 6.10
N MET A 54 -9.93 4.40 6.47
CA MET A 54 -8.87 5.31 6.03
C MET A 54 -8.74 5.29 4.50
N ARG A 55 -8.71 4.10 3.93
CA ARG A 55 -8.62 3.91 2.48
C ARG A 55 -9.80 4.54 1.75
N ASN A 56 -11.01 4.28 2.20
CA ASN A 56 -12.21 4.82 1.58
C ASN A 56 -12.24 6.36 1.66
N ARG A 57 -11.86 6.92 2.79
CA ARG A 57 -11.72 8.37 2.97
C ARG A 57 -10.68 8.97 2.03
N PHE A 58 -9.55 8.32 1.90
CA PHE A 58 -8.50 8.76 0.98
C PHE A 58 -8.96 8.74 -0.47
N ILE A 59 -9.60 7.64 -0.90
CA ILE A 59 -10.12 7.50 -2.26
C ILE A 59 -11.22 8.53 -2.54
N ASP A 60 -12.14 8.74 -1.62
CA ASP A 60 -13.22 9.73 -1.76
C ASP A 60 -12.65 11.14 -1.88
N GLY A 61 -11.65 11.49 -1.08
CA GLY A 61 -10.95 12.75 -1.18
C GLY A 61 -10.23 12.94 -2.52
N ALA A 62 -9.59 11.89 -3.01
CA ALA A 62 -8.92 11.90 -4.32
C ALA A 62 -9.91 12.07 -5.47
N ARG A 63 -11.05 11.38 -5.43
CA ARG A 63 -12.12 11.52 -6.41
C ARG A 63 -12.71 12.94 -6.42
N HIS A 64 -12.92 13.50 -5.24
CA HIS A 64 -13.43 14.86 -5.10
C HIS A 64 -12.48 15.90 -5.70
N ASN A 65 -11.18 15.68 -5.59
CA ASN A 65 -10.15 16.56 -6.14
C ASN A 65 -9.84 16.28 -7.62
N GLN A 66 -10.49 15.33 -8.27
CA GLN A 66 -10.29 14.92 -9.67
C GLN A 66 -8.83 14.57 -10.02
N ARG A 67 -8.01 14.19 -9.04
CA ARG A 67 -6.57 13.94 -9.22
C ARG A 67 -6.23 12.52 -9.68
N PHE A 68 -7.21 11.61 -9.66
CA PHE A 68 -7.02 10.25 -10.15
C PHE A 68 -8.00 9.99 -11.27
N PRO A 69 -7.52 9.83 -12.52
CA PRO A 69 -8.33 9.20 -13.53
C PRO A 69 -8.74 7.83 -13.00
N GLN A 70 -10.00 7.45 -13.22
CA GLN A 70 -10.39 6.08 -13.02
C GLN A 70 -9.54 5.26 -14.00
N ASP A 71 -8.42 4.75 -13.53
CA ASP A 71 -7.71 3.74 -14.29
C ASP A 71 -8.68 2.57 -14.41
N SER A 72 -9.21 2.43 -15.60
CA SER A 72 -9.81 1.17 -16.00
C SER A 72 -8.74 0.13 -15.69
N PHE A 73 -9.06 -0.76 -14.77
CA PHE A 73 -8.24 -1.92 -14.49
C PHE A 73 -8.14 -2.73 -15.78
N GLU A 74 -7.14 -2.45 -16.59
CA GLU A 74 -6.76 -3.38 -17.63
C GLU A 74 -6.24 -4.61 -16.90
N GLU A 75 -7.03 -5.67 -16.98
CA GLU A 75 -6.64 -6.99 -16.50
C GLU A 75 -5.46 -7.47 -17.35
N GLU A 76 -4.28 -6.96 -17.07
CA GLU A 76 -3.09 -7.66 -17.50
C GLU A 76 -3.02 -8.96 -16.71
N GLN A 77 -3.26 -10.05 -17.39
CA GLN A 77 -3.16 -11.38 -16.82
C GLN A 77 -1.71 -11.59 -16.35
N ALA A 78 -1.49 -11.50 -15.04
CA ALA A 78 -0.24 -11.93 -14.47
C ALA A 78 -0.06 -13.43 -14.73
N PRO A 79 1.15 -13.86 -15.09
CA PRO A 79 1.44 -15.28 -15.14
C PRO A 79 1.16 -15.91 -13.78
N LEU A 80 0.34 -16.97 -13.79
CA LEU A 80 -0.16 -17.67 -12.60
C LEU A 80 0.94 -18.34 -11.76
N ASP A 81 2.17 -18.38 -12.25
CA ASP A 81 3.31 -19.07 -11.66
C ASP A 81 4.36 -18.14 -11.05
N MET A 82 3.94 -16.97 -10.55
CA MET A 82 4.88 -16.17 -9.77
C MET A 82 5.17 -16.88 -8.44
N ASP A 83 6.33 -17.50 -8.39
CA ASP A 83 6.86 -18.09 -7.18
C ASP A 83 6.99 -17.00 -6.11
N VAL A 84 6.41 -17.25 -4.95
CA VAL A 84 6.49 -16.36 -3.78
C VAL A 84 7.95 -16.04 -3.42
N ARG A 85 8.88 -16.92 -3.74
CA ARG A 85 10.34 -16.71 -3.57
C ARG A 85 10.86 -15.52 -4.37
N MET A 86 10.27 -15.21 -5.51
CA MET A 86 10.67 -14.03 -6.29
C MET A 86 10.32 -12.72 -5.59
N LEU A 87 9.37 -12.74 -4.68
CA LEU A 87 8.99 -11.56 -3.89
C LEU A 87 9.97 -11.31 -2.73
N GLU A 88 10.60 -12.36 -2.20
CA GLU A 88 11.58 -12.26 -1.12
C GLU A 88 12.93 -11.68 -1.57
N GLU A 89 13.21 -11.73 -2.86
CA GLU A 89 14.46 -11.17 -3.44
C GLU A 89 14.39 -9.65 -3.66
N ILE A 90 13.26 -9.00 -3.43
CA ILE A 90 13.17 -7.55 -3.47
C ILE A 90 13.77 -6.99 -2.18
N ILE A 91 15.09 -7.01 -2.08
CA ILE A 91 15.77 -6.19 -1.08
C ILE A 91 15.70 -4.76 -1.61
N ILE A 92 14.71 -4.04 -1.10
CA ILE A 92 14.57 -2.62 -1.39
C ILE A 92 15.50 -1.90 -0.43
N ASP A 93 16.56 -1.32 -0.95
CA ASP A 93 17.36 -0.37 -0.18
C ASP A 93 16.46 0.80 0.24
N SER A 94 16.42 1.10 1.53
CA SER A 94 15.57 2.14 2.08
C SER A 94 15.78 3.51 1.42
N ASN A 95 17.00 3.82 0.98
CA ASN A 95 17.31 5.09 0.31
C ASN A 95 16.69 5.17 -1.09
N GLU A 96 16.69 4.07 -1.83
CA GLU A 96 16.07 4.00 -3.15
C GLU A 96 14.55 4.08 -3.05
N LEU A 97 13.98 3.44 -2.03
CA LEU A 97 12.54 3.49 -1.78
C LEU A 97 12.08 4.93 -1.49
N ASP A 98 12.82 5.69 -0.69
CA ASP A 98 12.48 7.07 -0.36
C ASP A 98 12.41 7.96 -1.61
N HIS A 99 13.33 7.79 -2.55
CA HIS A 99 13.32 8.55 -3.82
C HIS A 99 12.19 8.17 -4.75
N LEU A 100 11.73 6.93 -4.69
CA LEU A 100 10.70 6.39 -5.56
C LEU A 100 9.31 6.51 -4.98
N TRP A 101 9.23 6.62 -3.66
CA TRP A 101 7.98 6.53 -2.92
C TRP A 101 6.94 7.56 -3.40
N ASP A 102 7.36 8.79 -3.62
CA ASP A 102 6.49 9.85 -4.08
C ASP A 102 6.04 9.68 -5.54
N LYS A 103 6.77 8.89 -6.32
CA LYS A 103 6.47 8.60 -7.73
C LYS A 103 5.61 7.37 -7.93
N ILE A 104 5.43 6.58 -6.88
CA ILE A 104 4.60 5.37 -6.93
C ILE A 104 3.15 5.76 -6.68
N GLU A 105 2.24 5.16 -7.44
CA GLU A 105 0.80 5.38 -7.26
C GLU A 105 0.34 4.97 -5.86
N PRO A 106 -0.67 5.65 -5.29
CA PRO A 106 -1.15 5.35 -3.93
C PRO A 106 -1.52 3.89 -3.71
N LEU A 107 -2.17 3.24 -4.67
CA LEU A 107 -2.52 1.83 -4.56
C LEU A 107 -1.28 0.94 -4.49
N ASP A 108 -0.27 1.24 -5.26
CA ASP A 108 0.99 0.49 -5.27
C ASP A 108 1.76 0.68 -3.96
N ARG A 109 1.76 1.90 -3.40
CA ARG A 109 2.34 2.16 -2.08
C ARG A 109 1.62 1.37 -0.99
N GLU A 110 0.29 1.34 -1.06
CA GLU A 110 -0.54 0.59 -0.11
C GLU A 110 -0.23 -0.91 -0.17
N ILE A 111 -0.14 -1.47 -1.37
CA ILE A 111 0.22 -2.88 -1.57
C ILE A 111 1.60 -3.18 -1.03
N LEU A 112 2.60 -2.37 -1.35
CA LEU A 112 3.96 -2.54 -0.84
C LEU A 112 4.02 -2.43 0.68
N PHE A 113 3.29 -1.50 1.27
CA PHE A 113 3.24 -1.34 2.72
C PHE A 113 2.65 -2.57 3.40
N LEU A 114 1.52 -3.06 2.92
CA LEU A 114 0.88 -4.24 3.49
C LEU A 114 1.76 -5.48 3.34
N TRP A 115 2.43 -5.61 2.21
CA TRP A 115 3.27 -6.75 1.95
C TRP A 115 4.61 -6.69 2.70
N ALA A 116 5.33 -5.58 2.62
CA ALA A 116 6.70 -5.47 3.15
C ALA A 116 6.75 -5.09 4.64
N VAL A 117 5.84 -4.26 5.12
CA VAL A 117 5.83 -3.76 6.51
C VAL A 117 4.91 -4.58 7.39
N GLU A 118 3.69 -4.84 6.91
CA GLU A 118 2.68 -5.60 7.67
C GLU A 118 2.76 -7.10 7.43
N GLU A 119 3.62 -7.55 6.52
CA GLU A 119 3.86 -8.96 6.22
C GLU A 119 2.61 -9.73 5.77
N TYR A 120 1.71 -9.05 5.09
CA TYR A 120 0.52 -9.67 4.52
C TYR A 120 0.88 -10.53 3.31
N SER A 121 0.23 -11.68 3.20
CA SER A 121 0.27 -12.48 1.97
C SER A 121 -0.51 -11.78 0.84
N THR A 122 -0.24 -12.15 -0.40
CA THR A 122 -0.99 -11.61 -1.55
C THR A 122 -2.49 -11.90 -1.45
N THR A 123 -2.86 -13.05 -0.89
CA THR A 123 -4.27 -13.41 -0.63
C THR A 123 -4.90 -12.50 0.42
N GLU A 124 -4.18 -12.21 1.50
CA GLU A 124 -4.65 -11.30 2.54
C GLU A 124 -4.79 -9.86 2.02
N ILE A 125 -3.83 -9.39 1.21
CA ILE A 125 -3.90 -8.06 0.57
C ILE A 125 -5.11 -7.98 -0.35
N ALA A 126 -5.34 -8.99 -1.17
CA ALA A 126 -6.49 -9.06 -2.08
C ALA A 126 -7.82 -8.96 -1.31
N ALA A 127 -7.93 -9.66 -0.18
CA ALA A 127 -9.10 -9.60 0.69
C ALA A 127 -9.26 -8.23 1.37
N GLN A 128 -8.15 -7.66 1.87
CA GLN A 128 -8.15 -6.35 2.53
C GLN A 128 -8.58 -5.23 1.60
N LEU A 129 -8.09 -5.23 0.36
CA LEU A 129 -8.33 -4.16 -0.61
C LEU A 129 -9.55 -4.43 -1.51
N ASP A 130 -10.14 -5.61 -1.42
CA ASP A 130 -11.21 -6.06 -2.30
C ASP A 130 -10.79 -5.97 -3.79
N ILE A 131 -9.62 -6.47 -4.09
CA ILE A 131 -9.01 -6.51 -5.42
C ILE A 131 -8.63 -7.95 -5.74
N PRO A 132 -8.82 -8.42 -6.98
CA PRO A 132 -8.41 -9.77 -7.35
C PRO A 132 -6.92 -10.03 -7.07
N ARG A 133 -6.61 -11.22 -6.58
CA ARG A 133 -5.22 -11.61 -6.27
C ARG A 133 -4.30 -11.47 -7.48
N GLY A 134 -4.78 -11.80 -8.67
CA GLY A 134 -4.02 -11.64 -9.91
C GLY A 134 -3.60 -10.20 -10.17
N THR A 135 -4.45 -9.25 -9.86
CA THR A 135 -4.14 -7.81 -9.95
C THR A 135 -3.04 -7.41 -8.96
N ILE A 136 -3.10 -7.92 -7.73
CA ILE A 136 -2.04 -7.68 -6.72
C ILE A 136 -0.70 -8.21 -7.23
N LEU A 137 -0.67 -9.44 -7.74
CA LEU A 137 0.55 -10.05 -8.27
C LEU A 137 1.12 -9.28 -9.46
N SER A 138 0.26 -8.84 -10.39
CA SER A 138 0.68 -8.03 -11.55
C SER A 138 1.31 -6.72 -11.12
N ARG A 139 0.70 -6.04 -10.15
CA ARG A 139 1.21 -4.76 -9.64
C ARG A 139 2.55 -4.92 -8.94
N ILE A 140 2.70 -5.93 -8.10
CA ILE A 140 3.98 -6.24 -7.44
C ILE A 140 5.05 -6.54 -8.48
N HIS A 141 4.73 -7.32 -9.50
CA HIS A 141 5.67 -7.66 -10.58
C HIS A 141 6.13 -6.42 -11.35
N ARG A 142 5.21 -5.53 -11.72
CA ARG A 142 5.54 -4.26 -12.40
C ARG A 142 6.40 -3.35 -11.52
N LEU A 143 6.08 -3.24 -10.25
CA LEU A 143 6.87 -2.46 -9.29
C LEU A 143 8.29 -3.00 -9.16
N ARG A 144 8.43 -4.30 -9.06
CA ARG A 144 9.73 -4.97 -9.03
C ARG A 144 10.56 -4.63 -10.26
N ASN A 145 9.96 -4.73 -11.45
CA ASN A 145 10.66 -4.41 -12.70
C ASN A 145 11.09 -2.95 -12.76
N ARG A 146 10.23 -2.02 -12.33
CA ARG A 146 10.56 -0.58 -12.27
C ARG A 146 11.72 -0.32 -11.32
N LEU A 147 11.70 -0.91 -10.13
CA LEU A 147 12.76 -0.76 -9.13
C LEU A 147 14.09 -1.34 -9.63
N GLN A 148 14.07 -2.49 -10.30
CA GLN A 148 15.28 -3.08 -10.86
C GLN A 148 15.86 -2.23 -12.00
N GLN A 149 15.03 -1.66 -12.87
CA GLN A 149 15.49 -0.77 -13.94
C GLN A 149 16.12 0.49 -13.37
N GLN A 150 15.54 1.07 -12.35
CA GLN A 150 16.09 2.27 -11.71
C GLN A 150 17.41 1.99 -10.98
N ASN A 151 17.57 0.83 -10.40
CA ASN A 151 18.83 0.41 -9.81
C ASN A 151 19.95 0.29 -10.87
N LYS A 152 19.62 -0.21 -12.05
CA LYS A 152 20.57 -0.26 -13.17
C LYS A 152 20.95 1.11 -13.68
N ASP A 153 20.01 2.05 -13.70
CA ASP A 153 20.24 3.44 -14.13
C ASP A 153 20.95 4.26 -13.06
N ALA A 154 20.70 3.97 -11.77
CA ALA A 154 21.33 4.66 -10.65
C ALA A 154 22.74 4.14 -10.32
N THR A 155 23.10 2.94 -10.76
CA THR A 155 24.47 2.47 -10.68
C THR A 155 25.20 3.05 -11.87
N PRO A 156 26.07 4.07 -11.71
CA PRO A 156 26.91 4.52 -12.79
C PRO A 156 27.71 3.29 -13.25
N GLY A 157 27.53 2.94 -14.50
CA GLY A 157 28.00 1.70 -15.09
C GLY A 157 29.33 1.31 -14.55
N GLY A 158 29.32 0.22 -13.81
CA GLY A 158 30.40 -0.39 -13.16
C GLY A 158 31.75 0.05 -13.65
N ALA A 159 32.10 1.20 -13.18
CA ALA A 159 33.53 1.44 -13.16
C ALA A 159 34.07 0.27 -12.38
N LEU A 160 34.62 -0.64 -13.09
CA LEU A 160 35.50 -1.62 -12.54
C LEU A 160 36.10 -1.25 -11.29
#